data_08617ef12cc02d741dc8663fe8a87ecf
#
_entry.id   08617ef12cc02d741dc8663fe8a87ecf
#
_cell.length_a   1.000
_cell.length_b   1.000
_cell.length_c   1.000
_cell.angle_alpha   90.00
_cell.angle_beta   90.00
_cell.angle_gamma   90.00
#
_symmetry.space_group_name_H-M   'P 1'
#
loop_
_entity.id
_entity.type
_entity.pdbx_description
1 polymer ?
#
loop_
_entity_poly.entity_id
_entity_poly.type
_entity_poly.pdbx_seq_one_letter_code
_entity_poly.pdbx_strand_id
1 'polypeptide(L)'
;MKLEDIIKERRSIKRFKDIPVPIDTIQSLFETSTWAPNHKMTQPWRFVVVHGDSRLKLAEATRAFMEGKEKDPEKKKAAGQRGYNKLIGVPMFVAVIMEENPNPMTREEDYAATSALIQNFSLLAWEQGIGMIWETYGMIHSMEFREALGVKPGEKIVGSLHVGYPDMIPAPRPRNAIDQLLTIMD
;
A
#
# COMPACT_ATOMS: atom_id res chain seq x y z
N MET A 1 18.38 -11.98 -8.87
CA MET A 1 17.25 -12.53 -9.68
C MET A 1 17.14 -11.73 -10.97
N LYS A 2 16.68 -12.32 -12.10
CA LYS A 2 16.34 -11.52 -13.28
C LYS A 2 15.03 -10.77 -13.01
N LEU A 3 14.86 -9.61 -13.62
CA LEU A 3 13.63 -8.81 -13.46
C LEU A 3 12.36 -9.60 -13.80
N GLU A 4 12.43 -10.44 -14.84
CA GLU A 4 11.32 -11.31 -15.23
C GLU A 4 10.90 -12.26 -14.11
N ASP A 5 11.86 -12.84 -13.39
CA ASP A 5 11.60 -13.75 -12.27
C ASP A 5 10.94 -12.98 -11.11
N ILE A 6 11.48 -11.80 -10.78
CA ILE A 6 10.91 -10.92 -9.74
C ILE A 6 9.45 -10.61 -10.03
N ILE A 7 9.13 -10.20 -11.26
CA ILE A 7 7.76 -9.88 -11.69
C ILE A 7 6.84 -11.12 -11.55
N LYS A 8 7.31 -12.30 -11.94
CA LYS A 8 6.53 -13.54 -11.90
C LYS A 8 6.39 -14.11 -10.49
N GLU A 9 7.39 -13.95 -9.63
CA GLU A 9 7.45 -14.54 -8.29
C GLU A 9 6.90 -13.64 -7.20
N ARG A 10 6.94 -12.32 -7.37
CA ARG A 10 6.40 -11.40 -6.36
C ARG A 10 4.94 -11.72 -6.03
N ARG A 11 4.64 -11.73 -4.72
CA ARG A 11 3.28 -11.98 -4.19
C ARG A 11 2.83 -10.84 -3.28
N SER A 12 1.51 -10.68 -3.17
CA SER A 12 0.90 -9.87 -2.10
C SER A 12 0.97 -10.65 -0.79
N ILE A 13 1.72 -10.13 0.16
CA ILE A 13 1.98 -10.77 1.45
C ILE A 13 1.03 -10.22 2.50
N LYS A 14 0.35 -11.13 3.21
CA LYS A 14 -0.62 -10.79 4.27
C LYS A 14 -0.15 -11.21 5.67
N ARG A 15 0.85 -12.06 5.75
CA ARG A 15 1.43 -12.54 7.01
C ARG A 15 2.92 -12.25 7.02
N PHE A 16 3.34 -11.57 8.07
CA PHE A 16 4.70 -11.10 8.22
C PHE A 16 5.33 -11.71 9.47
N LYS A 17 6.64 -11.88 9.42
CA LYS A 17 7.46 -12.17 10.60
C LYS A 17 7.51 -10.92 11.48
N ASP A 18 7.64 -11.12 12.78
CA ASP A 18 7.87 -10.02 13.72
C ASP A 18 9.36 -9.60 13.69
N ILE A 19 9.76 -9.08 12.55
CA ILE A 19 11.11 -8.59 12.29
C ILE A 19 10.98 -7.17 11.74
N PRO A 20 11.61 -6.17 12.37
CA PRO A 20 11.54 -4.80 11.89
C PRO A 20 12.26 -4.65 10.54
N VAL A 21 11.68 -3.85 9.66
CA VAL A 21 12.32 -3.46 8.40
C VAL A 21 13.10 -2.16 8.66
N PRO A 22 14.40 -2.11 8.30
CA PRO A 22 15.21 -0.89 8.50
C PRO A 22 14.66 0.28 7.70
N ILE A 23 14.63 1.46 8.30
CA ILE A 23 14.12 2.69 7.65
C ILE A 23 14.98 3.08 6.46
N ASP A 24 16.31 2.99 6.58
CA ASP A 24 17.25 3.31 5.50
C ASP A 24 16.99 2.44 4.25
N THR A 25 16.62 1.18 4.45
CA THR A 25 16.21 0.28 3.36
C THR A 25 14.97 0.83 2.66
N ILE A 26 13.95 1.24 3.41
CA ILE A 26 12.71 1.79 2.86
C ILE A 26 12.98 3.10 2.11
N GLN A 27 13.81 3.98 2.63
CA GLN A 27 14.21 5.21 1.97
C GLN A 27 14.88 4.93 0.62
N SER A 28 15.88 4.05 0.58
CA SER A 28 16.56 3.66 -0.65
C SER A 28 15.61 3.04 -1.69
N LEU A 29 14.66 2.21 -1.24
CA LEU A 29 13.63 1.64 -2.11
C LEU A 29 12.75 2.73 -2.73
N PHE A 30 12.34 3.74 -1.94
CA PHE A 30 11.54 4.85 -2.46
C PHE A 30 12.35 5.77 -3.37
N GLU A 31 13.60 6.08 -3.05
CA GLU A 31 14.49 6.86 -3.93
C GLU A 31 14.51 6.28 -5.34
N THR A 32 14.71 4.95 -5.45
CA THR A 32 14.69 4.28 -6.76
C THR A 32 13.27 4.24 -7.35
N SER A 33 12.24 4.03 -6.53
CA SER A 33 10.85 3.92 -7.02
C SER A 33 10.33 5.22 -7.63
N THR A 34 10.82 6.39 -7.18
CA THR A 34 10.44 7.70 -7.72
C THR A 34 10.89 7.94 -9.17
N TRP A 35 11.72 7.08 -9.74
CA TRP A 35 12.05 7.08 -11.16
C TRP A 35 10.91 6.56 -12.05
N ALA A 36 9.74 6.29 -11.47
CA ALA A 36 8.54 6.01 -12.24
C ALA A 36 8.20 7.17 -13.19
N PRO A 37 7.80 6.87 -14.44
CA PRO A 37 7.43 7.92 -15.38
C PRO A 37 6.22 8.71 -14.87
N ASN A 38 6.28 10.03 -14.99
CA ASN A 38 5.17 10.91 -14.64
C ASN A 38 5.11 12.10 -15.62
N HIS A 39 3.91 12.46 -16.05
CA HIS A 39 3.70 13.52 -17.02
C HIS A 39 4.14 14.87 -16.42
N LYS A 40 4.88 15.67 -17.22
CA LYS A 40 5.36 17.02 -16.83
C LYS A 40 6.13 17.07 -15.51
N MET A 41 6.65 15.95 -15.04
CA MET A 41 7.40 15.86 -13.80
C MET A 41 6.60 16.38 -12.59
N THR A 42 5.30 16.10 -12.55
CA THR A 42 4.42 16.52 -11.44
C THR A 42 4.86 15.93 -10.09
N GLN A 43 5.41 14.71 -10.08
CA GLN A 43 5.85 14.00 -8.89
C GLN A 43 4.84 14.14 -7.73
N PRO A 44 3.57 13.73 -7.93
CA PRO A 44 2.44 14.12 -7.09
C PRO A 44 2.41 13.39 -5.74
N TRP A 45 3.37 12.53 -5.50
CA TRP A 45 3.41 11.60 -4.38
C TRP A 45 4.18 12.13 -3.17
N ARG A 46 3.74 11.73 -2.01
CA ARG A 46 4.51 11.74 -0.75
C ARG A 46 4.23 10.47 0.05
N PHE A 47 5.11 10.16 0.99
CA PHE A 47 5.05 8.94 1.77
C PHE A 47 4.96 9.24 3.26
N VAL A 48 4.14 8.47 3.98
CA VAL A 48 4.12 8.45 5.43
C VAL A 48 4.44 7.04 5.89
N VAL A 49 5.61 6.87 6.50
CA VAL A 49 6.04 5.59 7.05
C VAL A 49 5.64 5.52 8.52
N VAL A 50 4.92 4.47 8.89
CA VAL A 50 4.43 4.20 10.25
C VAL A 50 5.00 2.88 10.73
N HIS A 51 5.84 2.92 11.77
CA HIS A 51 6.50 1.76 12.35
C HIS A 51 6.65 1.89 13.86
N GLY A 52 7.08 0.83 14.55
CA GLY A 52 7.22 0.85 16.01
C GLY A 52 5.91 1.26 16.71
N ASP A 53 6.01 2.07 17.75
CA ASP A 53 4.86 2.51 18.54
C ASP A 53 3.93 3.47 17.81
N SER A 54 4.39 4.12 16.72
CA SER A 54 3.53 4.97 15.88
C SER A 54 2.35 4.19 15.29
N ARG A 55 2.47 2.88 15.14
CA ARG A 55 1.39 1.98 14.68
C ARG A 55 0.18 1.98 15.61
N LEU A 56 0.37 2.25 16.91
CA LEU A 56 -0.71 2.27 17.89
C LEU A 56 -1.80 3.29 17.50
N LYS A 57 -1.38 4.50 17.11
CA LYS A 57 -2.32 5.54 16.67
C LYS A 57 -3.15 5.10 15.46
N LEU A 58 -2.50 4.45 14.50
CA LEU A 58 -3.17 3.96 13.29
C LEU A 58 -4.10 2.76 13.60
N ALA A 59 -3.69 1.91 14.55
CA ALA A 59 -4.49 0.78 15.02
C ALA A 59 -5.77 1.25 15.74
N GLU A 60 -5.69 2.32 16.56
CA GLU A 60 -6.87 2.90 17.21
C GLU A 60 -7.81 3.55 16.19
N ALA A 61 -7.30 4.26 15.18
CA ALA A 61 -8.12 4.79 14.09
C ALA A 61 -8.83 3.65 13.31
N THR A 62 -8.14 2.53 13.09
CA THR A 62 -8.74 1.34 12.46
C THR A 62 -9.80 0.70 13.35
N ARG A 63 -9.58 0.64 14.66
CA ARG A 63 -10.57 0.17 15.64
C ARG A 63 -11.84 0.99 15.53
N ALA A 64 -11.73 2.32 15.64
CA ALA A 64 -12.85 3.25 15.58
C ALA A 64 -13.64 3.09 14.26
N PHE A 65 -12.95 3.00 13.13
CA PHE A 65 -13.58 2.77 11.83
C PHE A 65 -14.35 1.45 11.78
N MET A 66 -13.78 0.35 12.27
CA MET A 66 -14.43 -0.96 12.25
C MET A 66 -15.63 -1.03 13.19
N GLU A 67 -15.56 -0.38 14.35
CA GLU A 67 -16.68 -0.23 15.28
C GLU A 67 -17.81 0.60 14.67
N GLY A 68 -17.48 1.69 14.01
CA GLY A 68 -18.45 2.56 13.32
C GLY A 68 -19.17 1.87 12.16
N LYS A 69 -18.49 0.95 11.47
CA LYS A 69 -19.02 0.20 10.33
C LYS A 69 -19.91 -0.97 10.74
N GLU A 70 -19.71 -1.55 11.93
CA GLU A 70 -20.50 -2.67 12.43
C GLU A 70 -21.87 -2.17 12.91
N LYS A 71 -22.94 -2.77 12.40
CA LYS A 71 -24.33 -2.40 12.70
C LYS A 71 -24.85 -3.05 13.99
N ASP A 72 -24.37 -4.25 14.30
CA ASP A 72 -24.76 -5.01 15.48
C ASP A 72 -24.02 -4.48 16.72
N PRO A 73 -24.70 -3.88 17.71
CA PRO A 73 -24.07 -3.33 18.90
C PRO A 73 -23.23 -4.33 19.69
N GLU A 74 -23.66 -5.59 19.73
CA GLU A 74 -22.95 -6.65 20.47
C GLU A 74 -21.65 -7.06 19.78
N LYS A 75 -21.54 -6.86 18.47
CA LYS A 75 -20.39 -7.21 17.65
C LYS A 75 -19.38 -6.06 17.44
N LYS A 76 -19.79 -4.82 17.72
CA LYS A 76 -18.96 -3.61 17.49
C LYS A 76 -17.58 -3.73 18.12
N LYS A 77 -17.52 -4.02 19.41
CA LYS A 77 -16.26 -4.14 20.15
C LYS A 77 -15.35 -5.23 19.57
N ALA A 78 -15.94 -6.37 19.20
CA ALA A 78 -15.19 -7.46 18.59
C ALA A 78 -14.69 -7.10 17.17
N ALA A 79 -15.47 -6.35 16.39
CA ALA A 79 -15.06 -5.86 15.08
C ALA A 79 -13.89 -4.87 15.20
N GLY A 80 -13.97 -3.92 16.12
CA GLY A 80 -12.90 -2.98 16.41
C GLY A 80 -11.62 -3.68 16.84
N GLN A 81 -11.72 -4.64 17.77
CA GLN A 81 -10.55 -5.38 18.24
C GLN A 81 -9.88 -6.20 17.11
N ARG A 82 -10.66 -6.80 16.21
CA ARG A 82 -10.10 -7.48 15.02
C ARG A 82 -9.34 -6.51 14.12
N GLY A 83 -9.90 -5.32 13.87
CA GLY A 83 -9.25 -4.27 13.10
C GLY A 83 -7.93 -3.83 13.73
N TYR A 84 -7.94 -3.56 15.01
CA TYR A 84 -6.76 -3.21 15.79
C TYR A 84 -5.67 -4.30 15.70
N ASN A 85 -6.03 -5.54 16.01
CA ASN A 85 -5.07 -6.66 16.02
C ASN A 85 -4.47 -6.91 14.62
N LYS A 86 -5.31 -6.80 13.57
CA LYS A 86 -4.83 -6.91 12.18
C LYS A 86 -3.73 -5.90 11.90
N LEU A 87 -3.89 -4.67 12.38
CA LEU A 87 -2.97 -3.60 12.09
C LEU A 87 -1.67 -3.75 12.91
N ILE A 88 -1.77 -4.06 14.18
CA ILE A 88 -0.59 -4.28 15.03
C ILE A 88 0.26 -5.47 14.55
N GLY A 89 -0.36 -6.48 13.95
CA GLY A 89 0.35 -7.61 13.36
C GLY A 89 1.17 -7.31 12.09
N VAL A 90 1.15 -6.05 11.62
CA VAL A 90 1.98 -5.62 10.48
C VAL A 90 3.19 -4.84 10.97
N PRO A 91 4.43 -5.21 10.61
CA PRO A 91 5.64 -4.54 11.12
C PRO A 91 5.74 -3.07 10.73
N MET A 92 5.30 -2.73 9.51
CA MET A 92 5.39 -1.38 8.97
C MET A 92 4.25 -1.08 7.99
N PHE A 93 3.75 0.16 8.05
CA PHE A 93 2.83 0.71 7.06
C PHE A 93 3.49 1.83 6.30
N VAL A 94 3.18 1.91 5.01
CA VAL A 94 3.51 3.09 4.21
C VAL A 94 2.23 3.58 3.54
N ALA A 95 1.79 4.77 3.90
CA ALA A 95 0.75 5.45 3.15
C ALA A 95 1.40 6.17 1.96
N VAL A 96 0.97 5.80 0.76
CA VAL A 96 1.31 6.53 -0.46
C VAL A 96 0.20 7.53 -0.72
N ILE A 97 0.53 8.80 -0.60
CA ILE A 97 -0.41 9.92 -0.68
C ILE A 97 -0.10 10.72 -1.94
N MET A 98 -1.13 11.09 -2.67
CA MET A 98 -1.05 11.87 -3.89
C MET A 98 -1.82 13.17 -3.72
N GLU A 99 -1.26 14.28 -4.18
CA GLU A 99 -1.99 15.53 -4.38
C GLU A 99 -2.95 15.37 -5.55
N GLU A 100 -4.22 15.74 -5.37
CA GLU A 100 -5.24 15.63 -6.41
C GLU A 100 -5.24 16.88 -7.29
N ASN A 101 -4.76 16.75 -8.51
CA ASN A 101 -4.83 17.84 -9.48
C ASN A 101 -6.29 18.19 -9.80
N PRO A 102 -6.65 19.49 -9.85
CA PRO A 102 -8.02 19.90 -10.20
C PRO A 102 -8.41 19.52 -11.64
N ASN A 103 -7.44 19.41 -12.56
CA ASN A 103 -7.68 18.90 -13.91
C ASN A 103 -7.85 17.36 -13.85
N PRO A 104 -9.02 16.83 -14.26
CA PRO A 104 -9.29 15.39 -14.18
C PRO A 104 -8.30 14.52 -14.97
N MET A 105 -7.89 14.98 -16.17
CA MET A 105 -6.92 14.23 -17.00
C MET A 105 -5.55 14.14 -16.31
N THR A 106 -5.03 15.26 -15.82
CA THR A 106 -3.75 15.26 -15.09
C THR A 106 -3.84 14.42 -13.82
N ARG A 107 -4.98 14.45 -13.13
CA ARG A 107 -5.20 13.63 -11.93
C ARG A 107 -5.19 12.12 -12.23
N GLU A 108 -5.71 11.69 -13.38
CA GLU A 108 -5.64 10.29 -13.83
C GLU A 108 -4.20 9.90 -14.18
N GLU A 109 -3.47 10.76 -14.87
CA GLU A 109 -2.05 10.56 -15.19
C GLU A 109 -1.20 10.48 -13.90
N ASP A 110 -1.44 11.35 -12.94
CA ASP A 110 -0.80 11.37 -11.63
C ASP A 110 -1.09 10.09 -10.82
N TYR A 111 -2.33 9.60 -10.90
CA TYR A 111 -2.70 8.34 -10.27
C TYR A 111 -2.00 7.15 -10.93
N ALA A 112 -1.91 7.12 -12.26
CA ALA A 112 -1.20 6.08 -13.00
C ALA A 112 0.30 6.10 -12.67
N ALA A 113 0.91 7.28 -12.63
CA ALA A 113 2.31 7.46 -12.26
C ALA A 113 2.59 6.99 -10.82
N THR A 114 1.72 7.34 -9.87
CA THR A 114 1.82 6.89 -8.48
C THR A 114 1.65 5.37 -8.37
N SER A 115 0.78 4.77 -9.20
CA SER A 115 0.61 3.31 -9.26
C SER A 115 1.86 2.62 -9.82
N ALA A 116 2.50 3.21 -10.83
CA ALA A 116 3.78 2.72 -11.37
C ALA A 116 4.89 2.79 -10.32
N LEU A 117 4.95 3.86 -9.53
CA LEU A 117 5.87 4.00 -8.41
C LEU A 117 5.66 2.88 -7.37
N ILE A 118 4.41 2.60 -6.99
CA ILE A 118 4.09 1.51 -6.03
C ILE A 118 4.54 0.16 -6.61
N GLN A 119 4.38 -0.06 -7.91
CA GLN A 119 4.86 -1.28 -8.56
C GLN A 119 6.39 -1.37 -8.52
N ASN A 120 7.12 -0.29 -8.82
CA ASN A 120 8.58 -0.27 -8.69
C ASN A 120 9.01 -0.63 -7.27
N PHE A 121 8.40 0.01 -6.26
CA PHE A 121 8.66 -0.30 -4.85
C PHE A 121 8.41 -1.77 -4.54
N SER A 122 7.33 -2.35 -5.05
CA SER A 122 6.98 -3.74 -4.78
C SER A 122 7.97 -4.75 -5.36
N LEU A 123 8.55 -4.45 -6.53
CA LEU A 123 9.57 -5.28 -7.18
C LEU A 123 10.92 -5.19 -6.46
N LEU A 124 11.34 -3.96 -6.15
CA LEU A 124 12.59 -3.69 -5.43
C LEU A 124 12.57 -4.29 -4.02
N ALA A 125 11.46 -4.15 -3.31
CA ALA A 125 11.28 -4.75 -1.99
C ALA A 125 11.37 -6.29 -2.06
N TRP A 126 10.70 -6.89 -3.05
CA TRP A 126 10.74 -8.34 -3.25
C TRP A 126 12.14 -8.87 -3.54
N GLU A 127 12.93 -8.15 -4.33
CA GLU A 127 14.33 -8.48 -4.61
C GLU A 127 15.18 -8.56 -3.33
N GLN A 128 14.85 -7.74 -2.32
CA GLN A 128 15.49 -7.72 -1.02
C GLN A 128 14.83 -8.65 0.01
N GLY A 129 13.91 -9.54 -0.41
CA GLY A 129 13.21 -10.46 0.48
C GLY A 129 12.13 -9.78 1.34
N ILE A 130 11.78 -8.53 1.05
CA ILE A 130 10.71 -7.78 1.72
C ILE A 130 9.42 -7.97 0.94
N GLY A 131 8.39 -8.43 1.62
CA GLY A 131 7.06 -8.58 1.04
C GLY A 131 6.18 -7.38 1.34
N MET A 132 5.20 -7.15 0.48
CA MET A 132 4.17 -6.15 0.73
C MET A 132 2.80 -6.57 0.19
N ILE A 133 1.77 -5.92 0.69
CA ILE A 133 0.46 -5.86 0.04
C ILE A 133 0.02 -4.41 -0.08
N TRP A 134 -0.54 -4.06 -1.24
CA TRP A 134 -1.21 -2.78 -1.49
C TRP A 134 -2.69 -2.94 -1.15
N GLU A 135 -3.15 -2.21 -0.14
CA GLU A 135 -4.54 -2.23 0.30
C GLU A 135 -5.21 -0.86 0.10
N THR A 136 -6.49 -0.93 -0.33
CA THR A 136 -7.34 0.23 -0.60
C THR A 136 -8.69 0.08 0.12
N TYR A 137 -8.68 -0.39 1.36
CA TYR A 137 -9.91 -0.54 2.13
C TYR A 137 -10.62 0.77 2.38
N GLY A 138 -11.91 0.70 2.66
CA GLY A 138 -12.72 1.86 3.01
C GLY A 138 -12.17 2.72 4.17
N MET A 139 -11.36 2.14 5.05
CA MET A 139 -10.72 2.88 6.15
C MET A 139 -9.78 4.00 5.69
N ILE A 140 -9.13 3.88 4.51
CA ILE A 140 -8.26 4.95 4.00
C ILE A 140 -9.03 6.25 3.69
N HIS A 141 -10.35 6.16 3.63
CA HIS A 141 -11.26 7.30 3.42
C HIS A 141 -11.86 7.82 4.73
N SER A 142 -11.67 7.11 5.85
CA SER A 142 -12.20 7.58 7.14
C SER A 142 -11.41 8.79 7.64
N MET A 143 -12.08 9.68 8.36
CA MET A 143 -11.49 10.89 8.89
C MET A 143 -10.37 10.55 9.88
N GLU A 144 -10.63 9.63 10.79
CA GLU A 144 -9.70 9.22 11.84
C GLU A 144 -8.40 8.63 11.26
N PHE A 145 -8.50 7.83 10.20
CA PHE A 145 -7.34 7.24 9.56
C PHE A 145 -6.52 8.28 8.79
N ARG A 146 -7.22 9.19 8.09
CA ARG A 146 -6.59 10.30 7.35
C ARG A 146 -5.87 11.27 8.30
N GLU A 147 -6.52 11.65 9.41
CA GLU A 147 -5.93 12.50 10.45
C GLU A 147 -4.72 11.83 11.12
N ALA A 148 -4.80 10.51 11.40
CA ALA A 148 -3.68 9.76 11.96
C ALA A 148 -2.43 9.80 11.07
N LEU A 149 -2.60 9.90 9.74
CA LEU A 149 -1.56 9.97 8.73
C LEU A 149 -1.21 11.40 8.31
N GLY A 150 -1.87 12.42 8.84
CA GLY A 150 -1.67 13.82 8.45
C GLY A 150 -1.99 14.09 6.98
N VAL A 151 -3.08 13.47 6.47
CA VAL A 151 -3.57 13.70 5.10
C VAL A 151 -4.31 15.03 5.05
N LYS A 152 -3.89 15.89 4.13
CA LYS A 152 -4.43 17.24 3.96
C LYS A 152 -5.66 17.27 3.06
N PRO A 153 -6.49 18.34 3.09
CA PRO A 153 -7.45 18.61 2.04
C PRO A 153 -6.77 18.64 0.66
N GLY A 154 -7.42 18.10 -0.36
CA GLY A 154 -6.85 17.98 -1.71
C GLY A 154 -5.84 16.85 -1.89
N GLU A 155 -5.60 16.04 -0.86
CA GLU A 155 -4.77 14.84 -0.98
C GLU A 155 -5.61 13.56 -0.93
N LYS A 156 -5.13 12.53 -1.63
CA LYS A 156 -5.72 11.19 -1.68
C LYS A 156 -4.71 10.14 -1.24
N ILE A 157 -5.13 9.22 -0.39
CA ILE A 157 -4.36 8.00 -0.14
C ILE A 157 -4.57 7.07 -1.33
N VAL A 158 -3.52 6.83 -2.13
CA VAL A 158 -3.54 5.91 -3.27
C VAL A 158 -3.44 4.47 -2.79
N GLY A 159 -2.70 4.23 -1.72
CA GLY A 159 -2.57 2.93 -1.11
C GLY A 159 -2.01 2.98 0.30
N SER A 160 -2.46 2.02 1.12
CA SER A 160 -1.83 1.66 2.38
C SER A 160 -1.02 0.39 2.12
N LEU A 161 0.31 0.51 2.10
CA LEU A 161 1.21 -0.61 1.89
C LEU A 161 1.53 -1.23 3.24
N HIS A 162 1.23 -2.51 3.41
CA HIS A 162 1.69 -3.28 4.56
C HIS A 162 3.01 -3.93 4.17
N VAL A 163 4.06 -3.68 4.90
CA VAL A 163 5.44 -4.02 4.51
C VAL A 163 6.12 -4.81 5.64
N GLY A 164 6.86 -5.84 5.27
CA GLY A 164 7.59 -6.68 6.22
C GLY A 164 8.21 -7.91 5.58
N TYR A 165 8.95 -8.69 6.35
CA TYR A 165 9.49 -9.98 5.88
C TYR A 165 8.37 -11.02 5.85
N PRO A 166 8.17 -11.75 4.72
CA PRO A 166 7.12 -12.74 4.59
C PRO A 166 7.25 -13.88 5.60
N ASP A 167 6.18 -14.16 6.36
CA ASP A 167 6.03 -15.40 7.13
C ASP A 167 5.51 -16.54 6.26
N MET A 168 4.66 -16.19 5.28
CA MET A 168 4.12 -17.13 4.31
C MET A 168 4.03 -16.46 2.92
N ILE A 169 4.52 -17.15 1.92
CA ILE A 169 4.42 -16.75 0.51
C ILE A 169 3.30 -17.57 -0.13
N PRO A 170 2.20 -16.94 -0.59
CA PRO A 170 1.10 -17.66 -1.22
C PRO A 170 1.50 -18.19 -2.60
N ALA A 171 0.88 -19.29 -3.02
CA ALA A 171 1.06 -19.83 -4.35
C ALA A 171 0.63 -18.83 -5.44
N PRO A 172 1.26 -18.86 -6.64
CA PRO A 172 0.85 -18.03 -7.75
C PRO A 172 -0.56 -18.40 -8.22
N ARG A 173 -1.31 -17.40 -8.66
CA ARG A 173 -2.58 -17.62 -9.36
C ARG A 173 -2.32 -17.59 -10.87
N PRO A 174 -3.06 -18.36 -11.67
CA PRO A 174 -2.93 -18.33 -13.13
C PRO A 174 -3.26 -16.92 -13.67
N ARG A 175 -2.73 -16.61 -14.84
CA ARG A 175 -3.05 -15.44 -15.63
C ARG A 175 -3.76 -15.90 -16.89
N ASN A 176 -4.57 -15.02 -17.45
CA ASN A 176 -5.15 -15.26 -18.77
C ASN A 176 -4.04 -15.41 -19.80
N ALA A 177 -4.25 -16.26 -20.78
CA ALA A 177 -3.30 -16.43 -21.86
C ALA A 177 -3.21 -15.15 -22.70
N ILE A 178 -2.02 -14.82 -23.19
CA ILE A 178 -1.79 -13.55 -23.87
C ILE A 178 -2.59 -13.39 -25.16
N ASP A 179 -2.87 -14.47 -25.85
CA ASP A 179 -3.69 -14.52 -27.05
C ASP A 179 -5.15 -14.04 -26.83
N GLN A 180 -5.64 -14.14 -25.58
CA GLN A 180 -6.96 -13.61 -25.18
C GLN A 180 -6.94 -12.10 -24.92
N LEU A 181 -5.79 -11.49 -24.81
CA LEU A 181 -5.61 -10.09 -24.40
C LEU A 181 -4.95 -9.25 -25.49
N LEU A 182 -4.33 -9.88 -26.50
CA LEU A 182 -3.56 -9.22 -27.53
C LEU A 182 -4.36 -9.23 -28.85
N THR A 183 -4.55 -8.06 -29.41
CA THR A 183 -5.04 -7.91 -30.79
C THR A 183 -3.91 -7.29 -31.61
N ILE A 184 -3.55 -7.97 -32.72
CA ILE A 184 -2.60 -7.44 -33.69
C ILE A 184 -3.41 -6.98 -34.89
N MET A 185 -3.21 -5.74 -35.33
CA MET A 185 -3.82 -5.17 -36.53
C MET A 185 -2.71 -5.03 -37.57
N ASP A 186 -2.91 -5.66 -38.74
CA ASP A 186 -2.02 -5.64 -39.92
C ASP A 186 -2.39 -4.52 -40.87
#